data_acac3293fe8001cbc8853f82ea5ecc98
#
_entry.id   acac3293fe8001cbc8853f82ea5ecc98
#
_cell.length_a   1.000
_cell.length_b   1.000
_cell.length_c   1.000
_cell.angle_alpha   90.00
_cell.angle_beta   90.00
_cell.angle_gamma   90.00
#
_symmetry.space_group_name_H-M   'P 1'
#
loop_
_entity.id
_entity.type
_entity.pdbx_description
1 polymer ?
#
loop_
_entity_poly.entity_id
_entity_poly.type
_entity_poly.pdbx_seq_one_letter_code
_entity_poly.pdbx_strand_id
1 'polypeptide(L)'
;MSIKLRKLLLASALLPIATWAQNVDRSKYPDYSAQRNPDPQLMQPRKAKGKAQAVRPDHVNNAESRYFPPVFYQAGGSCGSASRICYMFSHELNSFRDLDGKDPKNYYPSHFVWLLTNGNSGKDAFIQYVGVPSAATYGGQTYSKLFGSQDTNQQDFGWMSGYDKWYEAMFNRMLKPTHFTKSVGTEEGREAVKNYLWNHNGDPDFHSGGIVGIGCSARAMDFKDIKDTPANANAGVVGKKYLIQWGDMTDHAMTIVGYDDRIEFDLNGNGICGEASADERGAWIVMNSWGADWQNDGAVYVPYAYAGPTFSNGKFSGDWWTPEVYNVRKNYRPLRTIKINMDYSHRSELYLMAGVSQDINATSPQYTQAFDHFKYAGDGNYGNTDPAPAVPMQGRWVDGKLHNEPMEFGYDLTDLSDNLDPNESMKYFFIIETKKSAIGNGRIYNASILDYEQDAEGLEFPFAIGKDGVTVENQGNRTIISVVVPGRGVKSPSNVTIDNGKLVRSEERR
;
A
#
# COMPACT_ATOMS: atom_id res chain seq x y z
N MET A 1 -22.88 23.93 -18.89
CA MET A 1 -22.05 24.08 -17.70
C MET A 1 -21.31 22.76 -17.47
N SER A 2 -20.27 22.44 -18.25
CA SER A 2 -19.75 21.06 -18.18
C SER A 2 -18.34 20.82 -18.72
N ILE A 3 -17.61 21.79 -19.21
CA ILE A 3 -16.35 21.48 -19.93
C ILE A 3 -15.09 21.94 -19.18
N LYS A 4 -15.19 22.72 -18.12
CA LYS A 4 -14.01 23.25 -17.41
C LYS A 4 -13.50 22.38 -16.25
N LEU A 5 -14.28 21.43 -15.73
CA LEU A 5 -13.88 20.56 -14.61
C LEU A 5 -13.09 19.32 -15.05
N ARG A 6 -13.09 18.97 -16.34
CA ARG A 6 -12.40 17.77 -16.84
C ARG A 6 -10.89 17.92 -17.07
N LYS A 7 -10.35 19.14 -17.02
CA LYS A 7 -8.92 19.37 -17.30
C LYS A 7 -7.97 19.27 -16.10
N LEU A 8 -8.48 19.18 -14.87
CA LEU A 8 -7.64 19.14 -13.66
C LEU A 8 -7.31 17.73 -13.15
N LEU A 9 -7.86 16.69 -13.73
CA LEU A 9 -7.74 15.32 -13.20
C LEU A 9 -6.70 14.42 -13.89
N LEU A 10 -5.86 14.96 -14.76
CA LEU A 10 -5.12 14.15 -15.72
C LEU A 10 -3.58 14.18 -15.62
N ALA A 11 -3.03 14.73 -14.54
CA ALA A 11 -1.58 14.85 -14.41
C ALA A 11 -0.93 13.95 -13.34
N SER A 12 -1.65 13.00 -12.74
CA SER A 12 -1.16 12.27 -11.57
C SER A 12 -0.60 10.87 -11.80
N ALA A 13 -0.41 10.44 -13.02
CA ALA A 13 0.19 9.14 -13.30
C ALA A 13 1.48 9.32 -14.11
N LEU A 14 2.60 8.87 -13.56
CA LEU A 14 3.88 8.68 -14.22
C LEU A 14 4.76 9.94 -14.41
N LEU A 15 5.39 10.36 -13.32
CA LEU A 15 6.74 10.90 -13.44
C LEU A 15 7.74 9.84 -12.91
N PRO A 16 8.90 9.67 -13.55
CA PRO A 16 9.89 8.70 -13.11
C PRO A 16 10.29 9.01 -11.67
N ILE A 17 10.45 7.95 -10.85
CA ILE A 17 11.04 8.03 -9.52
C ILE A 17 12.51 8.45 -9.69
N ALA A 18 12.73 9.71 -9.94
CA ALA A 18 14.03 10.31 -10.08
C ALA A 18 14.34 11.15 -8.83
N THR A 19 15.14 10.57 -7.93
CA THR A 19 16.24 11.25 -7.23
C THR A 19 15.92 12.48 -6.36
N TRP A 20 14.99 12.39 -5.38
CA TRP A 20 14.85 13.43 -4.36
C TRP A 20 15.30 12.99 -2.95
N ALA A 21 15.93 11.82 -2.83
CA ALA A 21 16.52 11.33 -1.58
C ALA A 21 17.90 11.97 -1.25
N GLN A 22 18.30 13.04 -1.93
CA GLN A 22 19.70 13.50 -1.92
C GLN A 22 20.10 14.40 -0.75
N ASN A 23 19.19 14.78 0.15
CA ASN A 23 19.53 15.76 1.19
C ASN A 23 19.70 15.18 2.61
N VAL A 24 19.39 13.90 2.81
CA VAL A 24 19.63 13.23 4.09
C VAL A 24 20.89 12.38 3.96
N ASP A 25 21.91 12.68 4.71
CA ASP A 25 23.12 11.86 4.80
C ASP A 25 22.82 10.59 5.60
N ARG A 26 22.22 9.63 4.93
CA ARG A 26 21.84 8.33 5.52
C ARG A 26 23.04 7.44 5.83
N SER A 27 24.25 7.78 5.32
CA SER A 27 25.45 7.00 5.59
C SER A 27 25.84 7.02 7.07
N LYS A 28 25.34 8.00 7.82
CA LYS A 28 25.59 8.09 9.27
C LYS A 28 24.73 7.12 10.10
N TYR A 29 23.68 6.54 9.50
CA TYR A 29 22.77 5.63 10.19
C TYR A 29 22.56 4.41 9.30
N PRO A 30 23.05 3.21 9.68
CA PRO A 30 22.79 1.99 8.94
C PRO A 30 21.26 1.80 8.78
N ASP A 31 20.79 1.72 7.55
CA ASP A 31 19.38 1.45 7.26
C ASP A 31 19.13 -0.06 7.35
N TYR A 32 18.52 -0.46 8.44
CA TYR A 32 18.23 -1.86 8.72
C TYR A 32 17.03 -2.41 7.95
N SER A 33 16.10 -1.54 7.55
CA SER A 33 14.92 -1.94 6.81
C SER A 33 15.24 -2.55 5.44
N ALA A 34 16.34 -2.12 4.83
CA ALA A 34 16.81 -2.64 3.55
C ALA A 34 17.27 -4.13 3.63
N GLN A 35 17.77 -4.57 4.77
CA GLN A 35 18.24 -5.95 4.94
C GLN A 35 17.09 -6.96 5.10
N ARG A 36 15.90 -6.51 5.54
CA ARG A 36 14.75 -7.37 5.77
C ARG A 36 13.66 -7.30 4.72
N ASN A 37 13.74 -6.31 3.85
CA ASN A 37 13.00 -6.27 2.60
C ASN A 37 13.97 -6.61 1.47
N PRO A 38 14.26 -7.89 1.22
CA PRO A 38 15.12 -8.26 0.09
C PRO A 38 14.55 -7.65 -1.18
N ASP A 39 15.43 -7.29 -2.10
CA ASP A 39 14.99 -6.83 -3.41
C ASP A 39 13.95 -7.80 -3.99
N PRO A 40 12.91 -7.29 -4.66
CA PRO A 40 11.85 -8.12 -5.21
C PRO A 40 12.51 -9.22 -6.04
N GLN A 41 12.41 -10.45 -5.56
CA GLN A 41 12.82 -11.59 -6.36
C GLN A 41 11.82 -11.66 -7.50
N LEU A 42 12.35 -11.53 -8.70
CA LEU A 42 11.56 -11.72 -9.91
C LEU A 42 10.89 -13.09 -9.82
N MET A 43 9.56 -13.13 -9.93
CA MET A 43 8.81 -14.37 -9.77
C MET A 43 9.22 -15.36 -10.86
N GLN A 44 9.99 -16.37 -10.46
CA GLN A 44 10.21 -17.57 -11.26
C GLN A 44 9.10 -18.58 -10.95
N PRO A 45 8.57 -19.26 -11.95
CA PRO A 45 7.66 -20.36 -11.70
C PRO A 45 8.32 -21.38 -10.76
N ARG A 46 7.77 -21.57 -9.56
CA ARG A 46 8.26 -22.62 -8.66
C ARG A 46 7.92 -23.96 -9.32
N LYS A 47 8.93 -24.77 -9.60
CA LYS A 47 8.73 -26.17 -9.96
C LYS A 47 8.15 -26.87 -8.73
N ALA A 48 6.91 -27.33 -8.84
CA ALA A 48 6.26 -28.08 -7.78
C ALA A 48 7.11 -29.31 -7.43
N LYS A 49 7.53 -29.43 -6.17
CA LYS A 49 8.25 -30.61 -5.70
C LYS A 49 7.23 -31.74 -5.49
N GLY A 50 7.20 -32.73 -6.38
CA GLY A 50 6.86 -34.11 -6.03
C GLY A 50 5.38 -34.54 -5.97
N LYS A 51 4.41 -33.72 -6.43
CA LYS A 51 3.04 -34.22 -6.73
C LYS A 51 2.76 -34.04 -8.21
N ALA A 52 2.04 -35.01 -8.82
CA ALA A 52 1.53 -34.84 -10.17
C ALA A 52 0.81 -33.49 -10.23
N GLN A 53 1.33 -32.59 -11.05
CA GLN A 53 0.78 -31.23 -11.16
C GLN A 53 -0.65 -31.37 -11.70
N ALA A 54 -1.64 -30.94 -10.95
CA ALA A 54 -3.01 -30.87 -11.44
C ALA A 54 -3.02 -30.08 -12.75
N VAL A 55 -3.83 -30.53 -13.70
CA VAL A 55 -3.97 -29.79 -14.98
C VAL A 55 -4.60 -28.45 -14.69
N ARG A 56 -3.94 -27.36 -15.11
CA ARG A 56 -4.49 -26.01 -14.96
C ARG A 56 -5.82 -25.93 -15.73
N PRO A 57 -6.88 -25.41 -15.12
CA PRO A 57 -8.16 -25.22 -15.79
C PRO A 57 -8.04 -24.18 -16.91
N ASP A 58 -8.91 -24.24 -17.89
CA ASP A 58 -9.03 -23.26 -18.97
C ASP A 58 -9.76 -21.97 -18.57
N HIS A 59 -10.31 -21.93 -17.35
CA HIS A 59 -11.00 -20.77 -16.78
C HIS A 59 -10.69 -20.63 -15.29
N VAL A 60 -10.36 -19.40 -14.88
CA VAL A 60 -10.21 -18.98 -13.49
C VAL A 60 -10.79 -17.57 -13.33
N ASN A 61 -11.58 -17.34 -12.28
CA ASN A 61 -12.07 -16.03 -11.91
C ASN A 61 -11.98 -15.83 -10.38
N ASN A 62 -10.89 -15.22 -9.91
CA ASN A 62 -10.67 -15.00 -8.50
C ASN A 62 -11.56 -13.88 -7.91
N ALA A 63 -12.24 -13.08 -8.75
CA ALA A 63 -13.26 -12.14 -8.27
C ALA A 63 -14.50 -12.83 -7.69
N GLU A 64 -14.74 -14.10 -8.07
CA GLU A 64 -15.81 -14.95 -7.53
C GLU A 64 -15.39 -15.65 -6.22
N SER A 65 -14.13 -15.61 -5.87
CA SER A 65 -13.65 -16.26 -4.65
C SER A 65 -14.17 -15.53 -3.40
N ARG A 66 -14.31 -16.27 -2.30
CA ARG A 66 -14.69 -15.68 -1.00
C ARG A 66 -13.65 -14.66 -0.49
N TYR A 67 -12.43 -14.69 -1.01
CA TYR A 67 -11.32 -13.85 -0.58
C TYR A 67 -11.31 -12.47 -1.25
N PHE A 68 -12.05 -12.33 -2.35
CA PHE A 68 -12.11 -11.07 -3.09
C PHE A 68 -13.01 -10.05 -2.40
N PRO A 69 -12.55 -8.79 -2.22
CA PRO A 69 -13.36 -7.74 -1.60
C PRO A 69 -14.54 -7.33 -2.49
N PRO A 70 -15.53 -6.60 -1.94
CA PRO A 70 -16.63 -6.06 -2.75
C PRO A 70 -16.12 -5.15 -3.87
N VAL A 71 -16.72 -5.24 -5.04
CA VAL A 71 -16.50 -4.27 -6.13
C VAL A 71 -17.01 -2.91 -5.69
N PHE A 72 -16.21 -1.87 -5.93
CA PHE A 72 -16.54 -0.53 -5.47
C PHE A 72 -16.29 0.53 -6.53
N TYR A 73 -16.78 1.74 -6.28
CA TYR A 73 -16.53 2.90 -7.12
C TYR A 73 -15.43 3.76 -6.50
N GLN A 74 -14.29 3.90 -7.19
CA GLN A 74 -13.19 4.75 -6.73
C GLN A 74 -13.63 6.22 -6.69
N ALA A 75 -13.05 6.98 -5.79
CA ALA A 75 -13.23 8.42 -5.77
C ALA A 75 -11.94 9.13 -6.20
N GLY A 76 -12.07 10.18 -7.00
CA GLY A 76 -10.93 10.92 -7.55
C GLY A 76 -9.96 10.06 -8.36
N GLY A 77 -8.69 10.46 -8.40
CA GLY A 77 -7.61 9.76 -9.11
C GLY A 77 -7.00 8.58 -8.34
N SER A 78 -7.79 7.84 -7.56
CA SER A 78 -7.30 6.79 -6.66
C SER A 78 -7.17 5.39 -7.29
N CYS A 79 -7.23 5.27 -8.62
CA CYS A 79 -7.20 3.98 -9.33
C CYS A 79 -5.99 3.10 -8.94
N GLY A 80 -4.81 3.69 -8.78
CA GLY A 80 -3.62 2.98 -8.34
C GLY A 80 -3.79 2.35 -6.95
N SER A 81 -4.35 3.09 -6.00
CA SER A 81 -4.65 2.57 -4.67
C SER A 81 -5.81 1.58 -4.69
N ALA A 82 -6.81 1.80 -5.55
CA ALA A 82 -7.94 0.89 -5.72
C ALA A 82 -7.48 -0.50 -6.19
N SER A 83 -6.73 -0.55 -7.28
CA SER A 83 -6.19 -1.80 -7.82
C SER A 83 -5.25 -2.49 -6.85
N ARG A 84 -4.32 -1.75 -6.22
CA ARG A 84 -3.22 -2.32 -5.42
C ARG A 84 -3.63 -2.63 -3.99
N ILE A 85 -4.39 -1.75 -3.34
CA ILE A 85 -4.72 -1.91 -1.91
C ILE A 85 -6.06 -2.59 -1.75
N CYS A 86 -7.12 -2.04 -2.36
CA CYS A 86 -8.43 -2.62 -2.19
C CYS A 86 -8.50 -4.04 -2.77
N TYR A 87 -8.06 -4.24 -4.01
CA TYR A 87 -8.16 -5.57 -4.63
C TYR A 87 -6.97 -6.47 -4.28
N MET A 88 -5.75 -6.12 -4.74
CA MET A 88 -4.60 -7.02 -4.60
C MET A 88 -4.27 -7.32 -3.15
N PHE A 89 -3.98 -6.28 -2.36
CA PHE A 89 -3.55 -6.48 -0.97
C PHE A 89 -4.61 -7.15 -0.11
N SER A 90 -5.90 -6.77 -0.28
CA SER A 90 -6.99 -7.42 0.43
C SER A 90 -7.14 -8.90 0.05
N HIS A 91 -7.12 -9.21 -1.26
CA HIS A 91 -7.23 -10.59 -1.73
C HIS A 91 -6.08 -11.47 -1.24
N GLU A 92 -4.84 -10.98 -1.34
CA GLU A 92 -3.66 -11.70 -0.86
C GLU A 92 -3.73 -12.02 0.63
N LEU A 93 -4.03 -11.02 1.48
CA LEU A 93 -4.17 -11.24 2.91
C LEU A 93 -5.31 -12.20 3.25
N ASN A 94 -6.45 -12.07 2.58
CA ASN A 94 -7.61 -12.92 2.83
C ASN A 94 -7.36 -14.37 2.39
N SER A 95 -6.76 -14.55 1.20
CA SER A 95 -6.38 -15.87 0.72
C SER A 95 -5.36 -16.54 1.64
N PHE A 96 -4.40 -15.77 2.16
CA PHE A 96 -3.40 -16.28 3.10
C PHE A 96 -4.00 -16.62 4.48
N ARG A 97 -4.90 -15.76 5.00
CA ARG A 97 -5.47 -15.89 6.35
C ARG A 97 -6.77 -16.72 6.40
N ASP A 98 -7.25 -17.21 5.27
CA ASP A 98 -8.55 -17.90 5.09
C ASP A 98 -9.74 -17.06 5.59
N LEU A 99 -9.76 -15.76 5.27
CA LEU A 99 -10.77 -14.82 5.71
C LEU A 99 -11.77 -14.49 4.61
N ASP A 100 -13.02 -14.18 5.00
CA ASP A 100 -14.03 -13.71 4.08
C ASP A 100 -13.75 -12.26 3.64
N GLY A 101 -13.43 -12.06 2.38
CA GLY A 101 -13.14 -10.75 1.79
C GLY A 101 -14.35 -9.81 1.74
N LYS A 102 -15.56 -10.28 2.00
CA LYS A 102 -16.77 -9.44 2.04
C LYS A 102 -16.98 -8.77 3.40
N ASP A 103 -16.32 -9.27 4.47
CA ASP A 103 -16.39 -8.64 5.79
C ASP A 103 -15.56 -7.33 5.80
N PRO A 104 -16.12 -6.18 6.23
CA PRO A 104 -15.39 -4.92 6.33
C PRO A 104 -14.12 -4.97 7.20
N LYS A 105 -13.98 -5.95 8.05
CA LYS A 105 -12.77 -6.20 8.85
C LYS A 105 -11.63 -6.80 8.04
N ASN A 106 -11.92 -7.34 6.87
CA ASN A 106 -11.00 -8.13 6.07
C ASN A 106 -10.66 -7.50 4.72
N TYR A 107 -11.13 -6.29 4.42
CA TYR A 107 -10.66 -5.58 3.25
C TYR A 107 -10.15 -4.18 3.62
N TYR A 108 -9.25 -3.67 2.81
CA TYR A 108 -8.41 -2.53 3.14
C TYR A 108 -8.71 -1.35 2.23
N PRO A 109 -9.02 -0.16 2.81
CA PRO A 109 -9.49 0.97 2.04
C PRO A 109 -8.37 1.62 1.23
N SER A 110 -8.60 1.79 -0.05
CA SER A 110 -7.68 2.51 -0.95
C SER A 110 -7.45 3.95 -0.52
N HIS A 111 -8.46 4.58 0.07
CA HIS A 111 -8.44 5.99 0.43
C HIS A 111 -7.58 6.32 1.64
N PHE A 112 -7.37 5.40 2.58
CA PHE A 112 -6.45 5.66 3.69
C PHE A 112 -5.09 6.12 3.18
N VAL A 113 -4.48 5.33 2.30
CA VAL A 113 -3.17 5.65 1.74
C VAL A 113 -3.24 6.81 0.75
N TRP A 114 -4.28 6.84 -0.10
CA TRP A 114 -4.43 7.89 -1.11
C TRP A 114 -4.58 9.28 -0.48
N LEU A 115 -5.32 9.41 0.61
CA LEU A 115 -5.47 10.66 1.34
C LEU A 115 -4.20 11.03 2.10
N LEU A 116 -3.53 10.06 2.73
CA LEU A 116 -2.26 10.33 3.41
C LEU A 116 -1.16 10.77 2.44
N THR A 117 -1.19 10.31 1.20
CA THR A 117 -0.29 10.79 0.15
C THR A 117 -0.82 12.03 -0.58
N ASN A 118 -2.02 12.52 -0.26
CA ASN A 118 -2.71 13.59 -0.99
C ASN A 118 -2.78 13.33 -2.51
N GLY A 119 -3.06 12.10 -2.90
CA GLY A 119 -3.15 11.70 -4.30
C GLY A 119 -1.80 11.47 -5.01
N ASN A 120 -0.67 11.57 -4.30
CA ASN A 120 0.65 11.27 -4.84
C ASN A 120 0.92 9.76 -4.95
N SER A 121 1.99 9.41 -5.65
CA SER A 121 2.60 8.08 -5.60
C SER A 121 3.19 7.82 -4.19
N GLY A 122 3.58 6.57 -3.90
CA GLY A 122 4.21 6.21 -2.63
C GLY A 122 3.36 5.31 -1.76
N LYS A 123 2.24 4.80 -2.31
CA LYS A 123 1.38 3.81 -1.64
C LYS A 123 2.15 2.62 -1.08
N ASP A 124 3.15 2.14 -1.81
CA ASP A 124 3.94 0.98 -1.40
C ASP A 124 4.75 1.25 -0.13
N ALA A 125 5.32 2.46 0.00
CA ALA A 125 6.01 2.87 1.20
C ALA A 125 5.08 2.88 2.43
N PHE A 126 3.83 3.36 2.27
CA PHE A 126 2.85 3.30 3.34
C PHE A 126 2.53 1.87 3.76
N ILE A 127 2.23 0.99 2.80
CA ILE A 127 1.87 -0.39 3.12
C ILE A 127 3.06 -1.15 3.73
N GLN A 128 4.28 -0.83 3.34
CA GLN A 128 5.48 -1.46 3.89
C GLN A 128 5.81 -1.00 5.31
N TYR A 129 5.69 0.29 5.61
CA TYR A 129 6.13 0.87 6.89
C TYR A 129 5.00 1.05 7.89
N VAL A 130 3.83 1.44 7.42
CA VAL A 130 2.66 1.74 8.25
C VAL A 130 1.69 0.58 8.25
N GLY A 131 1.43 -0.01 7.08
CA GLY A 131 0.32 -0.93 6.85
C GLY A 131 -0.97 -0.21 6.49
N VAL A 132 -2.07 -0.95 6.49
CA VAL A 132 -3.40 -0.42 6.16
C VAL A 132 -4.41 -0.93 7.19
N PRO A 133 -5.21 -0.05 7.83
CA PRO A 133 -6.29 -0.48 8.71
C PRO A 133 -7.41 -1.12 7.89
N SER A 134 -8.25 -1.92 8.52
CA SER A 134 -9.45 -2.45 7.89
C SER A 134 -10.44 -1.35 7.52
N ALA A 135 -11.32 -1.63 6.57
CA ALA A 135 -12.42 -0.72 6.23
C ALA A 135 -13.38 -0.49 7.41
N ALA A 136 -13.54 -1.48 8.29
CA ALA A 136 -14.33 -1.33 9.52
C ALA A 136 -13.74 -0.26 10.45
N THR A 137 -12.41 -0.28 10.64
CA THR A 137 -11.71 0.69 11.51
C THR A 137 -11.62 2.07 10.87
N TYR A 138 -11.37 2.12 9.56
CA TYR A 138 -11.25 3.37 8.82
C TYR A 138 -12.60 4.07 8.59
N GLY A 139 -13.71 3.33 8.65
CA GLY A 139 -15.08 3.87 8.47
C GLY A 139 -15.65 3.67 7.08
N GLY A 140 -15.10 2.77 6.29
CA GLY A 140 -15.60 2.40 4.96
C GLY A 140 -14.50 2.19 3.94
N GLN A 141 -14.88 1.59 2.81
CA GLN A 141 -14.00 1.32 1.69
C GLN A 141 -13.82 2.53 0.80
N THR A 142 -14.91 3.26 0.63
CA THR A 142 -14.98 4.31 -0.37
C THR A 142 -15.38 5.62 0.25
N TYR A 143 -14.74 6.61 -0.26
CA TYR A 143 -15.22 7.98 -0.21
C TYR A 143 -16.05 8.34 -1.43
N SER A 144 -16.77 7.40 -2.00
CA SER A 144 -17.75 7.72 -3.04
C SER A 144 -18.71 8.80 -2.58
N LYS A 145 -19.05 8.82 -1.30
CA LYS A 145 -19.80 9.90 -0.68
C LYS A 145 -19.05 11.24 -0.64
N LEU A 146 -17.74 11.26 -0.59
CA LEU A 146 -16.94 12.48 -0.57
C LEU A 146 -16.81 13.15 -1.93
N PHE A 147 -16.76 12.36 -3.00
CA PHE A 147 -16.54 12.85 -4.36
C PHE A 147 -17.75 12.67 -5.28
N GLY A 148 -18.64 11.76 -4.96
CA GLY A 148 -19.84 11.46 -5.74
C GLY A 148 -21.17 11.81 -5.08
N SER A 149 -21.22 12.01 -3.76
CA SER A 149 -22.38 12.54 -3.05
C SER A 149 -22.03 13.86 -2.39
N GLN A 150 -23.04 14.68 -2.21
CA GLN A 150 -22.89 15.97 -1.51
C GLN A 150 -22.95 15.84 0.02
N ASP A 151 -22.69 14.66 0.56
CA ASP A 151 -22.67 14.43 2.00
C ASP A 151 -21.33 14.92 2.58
N THR A 152 -21.35 16.12 3.10
CA THR A 152 -20.21 16.80 3.71
C THR A 152 -19.93 16.34 5.15
N ASN A 153 -20.71 15.41 5.70
CA ASN A 153 -20.58 14.95 7.08
C ASN A 153 -19.50 13.88 7.28
N GLN A 154 -18.64 13.64 6.31
CA GLN A 154 -17.59 12.64 6.39
C GLN A 154 -16.18 13.24 6.52
N GLN A 155 -16.08 14.38 7.14
CA GLN A 155 -14.83 15.09 7.41
C GLN A 155 -13.86 14.24 8.24
N ASP A 156 -14.39 13.41 9.15
CA ASP A 156 -13.60 12.60 10.06
C ASP A 156 -12.95 11.38 9.40
N PHE A 157 -13.32 11.03 8.19
CA PHE A 157 -12.77 9.88 7.47
C PHE A 157 -11.47 10.19 6.72
N GLY A 158 -11.10 11.45 6.61
CA GLY A 158 -9.88 11.84 5.90
C GLY A 158 -8.62 11.36 6.61
N TRP A 159 -8.64 11.26 7.94
CA TRP A 159 -7.43 11.06 8.74
C TRP A 159 -7.65 10.16 9.93
N MET A 160 -6.62 9.39 10.21
CA MET A 160 -6.58 8.51 11.35
C MET A 160 -5.57 9.02 12.39
N SER A 161 -5.99 9.98 13.19
CA SER A 161 -5.32 10.23 14.45
C SER A 161 -5.83 9.23 15.49
N GLY A 162 -4.92 8.65 16.26
CA GLY A 162 -5.25 7.62 17.26
C GLY A 162 -4.41 6.37 17.06
N TYR A 163 -3.51 6.10 18.01
CA TYR A 163 -2.53 5.03 17.91
C TYR A 163 -3.14 3.63 17.69
N ASP A 164 -4.28 3.32 18.30
CA ASP A 164 -4.91 2.00 18.17
C ASP A 164 -5.20 1.64 16.71
N LYS A 165 -5.60 2.62 15.89
CA LYS A 165 -5.87 2.44 14.46
C LYS A 165 -4.59 2.17 13.68
N TRP A 166 -3.49 2.85 14.04
CA TRP A 166 -2.17 2.63 13.48
C TRP A 166 -1.59 1.29 13.90
N TYR A 167 -1.83 0.87 15.13
CA TYR A 167 -1.42 -0.43 15.63
C TYR A 167 -2.13 -1.56 14.86
N GLU A 168 -3.44 -1.44 14.60
CA GLU A 168 -4.15 -2.38 13.73
C GLU A 168 -3.52 -2.43 12.34
N ALA A 169 -3.20 -1.27 11.76
CA ALA A 169 -2.58 -1.21 10.43
C ALA A 169 -1.25 -1.98 10.37
N MET A 170 -0.45 -1.97 11.45
CA MET A 170 0.85 -2.64 11.50
C MET A 170 0.77 -4.16 11.32
N PHE A 171 -0.37 -4.80 11.61
CA PHE A 171 -0.59 -6.22 11.31
C PHE A 171 -0.80 -6.49 9.82
N ASN A 172 -1.17 -5.46 9.05
CA ASN A 172 -1.58 -5.54 7.67
C ASN A 172 -0.54 -4.84 6.79
N ARG A 173 0.62 -5.46 6.65
CA ARG A 173 1.77 -4.92 5.93
C ARG A 173 2.19 -5.84 4.80
N MET A 174 2.86 -5.27 3.81
CA MET A 174 3.49 -6.03 2.75
C MET A 174 5.01 -5.94 2.81
N LEU A 175 5.66 -6.85 2.11
CA LEU A 175 7.03 -6.73 1.65
C LEU A 175 7.07 -5.86 0.38
N LYS A 176 8.24 -5.66 -0.22
CA LYS A 176 8.32 -5.00 -1.52
C LYS A 176 7.45 -5.73 -2.56
N PRO A 177 6.77 -5.00 -3.46
CA PRO A 177 6.06 -5.62 -4.56
C PRO A 177 7.03 -6.39 -5.47
N THR A 178 6.49 -7.38 -6.17
CA THR A 178 7.23 -8.19 -7.15
C THR A 178 6.63 -7.97 -8.53
N HIS A 179 7.46 -7.98 -9.55
CA HIS A 179 7.02 -7.87 -10.93
C HIS A 179 7.30 -9.17 -11.68
N PHE A 180 6.44 -9.50 -12.62
CA PHE A 180 6.74 -10.58 -13.57
C PHE A 180 7.87 -10.16 -14.51
N THR A 181 8.75 -11.10 -14.83
CA THR A 181 9.92 -10.82 -15.69
C THR A 181 9.60 -10.74 -17.17
N LYS A 182 8.45 -11.28 -17.56
CA LYS A 182 7.99 -11.37 -18.95
C LYS A 182 6.69 -10.64 -19.14
N SER A 183 6.54 -10.02 -20.30
CA SER A 183 5.31 -9.38 -20.71
C SER A 183 4.17 -10.36 -20.85
N VAL A 184 2.97 -10.01 -20.39
CA VAL A 184 1.75 -10.79 -20.64
C VAL A 184 1.36 -10.86 -22.13
N GLY A 185 1.95 -10.04 -22.99
CA GLY A 185 1.81 -10.13 -24.43
C GLY A 185 2.63 -11.27 -25.05
N THR A 186 3.52 -11.92 -24.28
CA THR A 186 4.27 -13.11 -24.72
C THR A 186 3.62 -14.35 -24.16
N GLU A 187 3.78 -15.48 -24.86
CA GLU A 187 3.28 -16.79 -24.38
C GLU A 187 3.86 -17.14 -23.01
N GLU A 188 5.18 -16.96 -22.80
CA GLU A 188 5.85 -17.25 -21.53
C GLU A 188 5.29 -16.38 -20.39
N GLY A 189 5.08 -15.09 -20.62
CA GLY A 189 4.51 -14.18 -19.61
C GLY A 189 3.04 -14.47 -19.34
N ARG A 190 2.26 -14.79 -20.38
CA ARG A 190 0.86 -15.22 -20.27
C ARG A 190 0.74 -16.47 -19.39
N GLU A 191 1.57 -17.47 -19.64
CA GLU A 191 1.58 -18.72 -18.88
C GLU A 191 2.01 -18.49 -17.41
N ALA A 192 2.99 -17.63 -17.17
CA ALA A 192 3.43 -17.32 -15.81
C ALA A 192 2.30 -16.63 -14.99
N VAL A 193 1.59 -15.69 -15.59
CA VAL A 193 0.47 -15.00 -14.94
C VAL A 193 -0.71 -15.96 -14.72
N LYS A 194 -1.06 -16.81 -15.70
CA LYS A 194 -2.12 -17.83 -15.55
C LYS A 194 -1.83 -18.78 -14.39
N ASN A 195 -0.59 -19.23 -14.23
CA ASN A 195 -0.20 -20.09 -13.11
C ASN A 195 -0.36 -19.40 -11.75
N TYR A 196 -0.03 -18.12 -11.68
CA TYR A 196 -0.25 -17.34 -10.46
C TYR A 196 -1.74 -17.15 -10.15
N LEU A 197 -2.54 -16.81 -11.16
CA LEU A 197 -4.00 -16.68 -11.04
C LEU A 197 -4.69 -17.99 -10.66
N TRP A 198 -4.15 -19.13 -11.10
CA TRP A 198 -4.76 -20.44 -10.82
C TRP A 198 -4.50 -20.91 -9.38
N ASN A 199 -3.24 -20.94 -8.96
CA ASN A 199 -2.87 -21.59 -7.70
C ASN A 199 -1.72 -20.91 -6.96
N HIS A 200 -1.56 -19.60 -7.17
CA HIS A 200 -0.49 -18.84 -6.53
C HIS A 200 0.92 -19.40 -6.75
N ASN A 201 1.19 -19.93 -7.98
CA ASN A 201 2.41 -20.66 -8.34
C ASN A 201 2.68 -21.90 -7.46
N GLY A 202 1.63 -22.52 -6.92
CA GLY A 202 1.74 -23.68 -6.04
C GLY A 202 2.21 -23.38 -4.63
N ASP A 203 2.09 -22.14 -4.16
CA ASP A 203 2.36 -21.78 -2.77
C ASP A 203 1.25 -22.34 -1.86
N PRO A 204 1.54 -23.34 -0.99
CA PRO A 204 0.53 -24.00 -0.17
C PRO A 204 -0.04 -23.13 0.95
N ASP A 205 0.54 -21.97 1.21
CA ASP A 205 0.08 -21.06 2.26
C ASP A 205 -1.14 -20.24 1.82
N PHE A 206 -1.46 -20.24 0.51
CA PHE A 206 -2.61 -19.53 -0.03
C PHE A 206 -3.75 -20.49 -0.35
N HIS A 207 -4.97 -20.04 -0.08
CA HIS A 207 -6.20 -20.82 -0.27
C HIS A 207 -6.86 -20.61 -1.66
N SER A 208 -6.32 -19.67 -2.45
CA SER A 208 -6.75 -19.38 -3.83
C SER A 208 -5.57 -19.01 -4.72
N GLY A 209 -5.79 -18.87 -6.01
CA GLY A 209 -4.85 -18.17 -6.87
C GLY A 209 -4.76 -16.69 -6.50
N GLY A 210 -3.68 -16.04 -6.92
CA GLY A 210 -3.47 -14.61 -6.72
C GLY A 210 -4.16 -13.75 -7.77
N ILE A 211 -4.01 -12.45 -7.68
CA ILE A 211 -4.46 -11.46 -8.67
C ILE A 211 -3.32 -10.48 -8.96
N VAL A 212 -3.30 -9.87 -10.13
CA VAL A 212 -2.17 -9.02 -10.54
C VAL A 212 -2.62 -7.62 -10.96
N GLY A 213 -1.83 -6.63 -10.59
CA GLY A 213 -2.09 -5.25 -10.93
C GLY A 213 -1.42 -4.85 -12.25
N ILE A 214 -2.09 -4.01 -13.01
CA ILE A 214 -1.63 -3.48 -14.28
C ILE A 214 -1.82 -1.97 -14.37
N GLY A 215 -0.97 -1.32 -15.17
CA GLY A 215 -1.22 0.00 -15.71
C GLY A 215 -1.89 -0.13 -17.07
N CYS A 216 -2.83 0.75 -17.40
CA CYS A 216 -3.54 0.71 -18.68
C CYS A 216 -3.95 2.11 -19.13
N SER A 217 -4.43 2.18 -20.35
CA SER A 217 -4.90 3.42 -20.96
C SER A 217 -6.42 3.42 -21.07
N ALA A 218 -7.08 4.09 -20.12
CA ALA A 218 -8.54 4.05 -20.02
C ALA A 218 -9.27 5.17 -20.76
N ARG A 219 -8.55 6.20 -21.19
CA ARG A 219 -9.16 7.45 -21.72
C ARG A 219 -10.08 7.27 -22.91
N ALA A 220 -9.84 6.28 -23.74
CA ALA A 220 -10.62 6.03 -24.96
C ALA A 220 -10.90 4.53 -25.12
N MET A 221 -11.09 3.83 -24.00
CA MET A 221 -11.55 2.43 -24.05
C MET A 221 -12.86 2.33 -24.78
N ASP A 222 -12.95 1.35 -25.67
CA ASP A 222 -14.18 0.99 -26.38
C ASP A 222 -14.44 -0.52 -26.27
N PHE A 223 -15.71 -0.91 -26.38
CA PHE A 223 -16.16 -2.25 -26.03
C PHE A 223 -17.19 -2.76 -27.06
N LYS A 224 -17.20 -4.09 -27.24
CA LYS A 224 -18.23 -4.81 -27.99
C LYS A 224 -18.81 -5.95 -27.17
N ASP A 225 -19.94 -6.45 -27.62
CA ASP A 225 -20.54 -7.67 -27.09
C ASP A 225 -19.88 -8.90 -27.69
N ILE A 226 -19.62 -9.89 -26.83
CA ILE A 226 -19.13 -11.19 -27.25
C ILE A 226 -20.21 -11.87 -28.10
N LYS A 227 -19.86 -12.29 -29.33
CA LYS A 227 -20.77 -12.94 -30.27
C LYS A 227 -21.26 -14.28 -29.78
N ASP A 228 -22.44 -14.66 -30.21
CA ASP A 228 -22.99 -16.00 -29.99
C ASP A 228 -22.27 -17.00 -30.93
N THR A 229 -21.40 -17.81 -30.36
CA THR A 229 -20.78 -18.96 -30.95
C THR A 229 -20.99 -20.18 -30.03
N PRO A 230 -20.87 -21.42 -30.51
CA PRO A 230 -20.96 -22.58 -29.62
C PRO A 230 -19.97 -22.55 -28.47
N ALA A 231 -18.75 -22.05 -28.69
CA ALA A 231 -17.71 -21.92 -27.66
C ALA A 231 -18.12 -20.88 -26.61
N ASN A 232 -18.56 -19.70 -27.05
CA ASN A 232 -18.96 -18.60 -26.17
C ASN A 232 -20.25 -18.92 -25.38
N ALA A 233 -21.19 -19.62 -26.01
CA ALA A 233 -22.40 -20.13 -25.33
C ALA A 233 -22.04 -21.14 -24.23
N ASN A 234 -21.14 -22.09 -24.54
CA ASN A 234 -20.66 -23.07 -23.56
C ASN A 234 -19.85 -22.40 -22.42
N ALA A 235 -19.13 -21.33 -22.70
CA ALA A 235 -18.42 -20.56 -21.68
C ALA A 235 -19.35 -19.64 -20.86
N GLY A 236 -20.58 -19.43 -21.29
CA GLY A 236 -21.56 -18.58 -20.60
C GLY A 236 -21.27 -17.08 -20.73
N VAL A 237 -20.64 -16.66 -21.82
CA VAL A 237 -20.13 -15.28 -21.98
C VAL A 237 -20.82 -14.49 -23.11
N VAL A 238 -21.77 -15.08 -23.81
CA VAL A 238 -22.50 -14.41 -24.91
C VAL A 238 -23.15 -13.12 -24.41
N GLY A 239 -22.94 -12.02 -25.15
CA GLY A 239 -23.45 -10.70 -24.81
C GLY A 239 -22.66 -9.96 -23.70
N LYS A 240 -21.71 -10.59 -23.07
CA LYS A 240 -20.80 -9.87 -22.14
C LYS A 240 -19.85 -8.97 -22.92
N LYS A 241 -19.36 -7.91 -22.26
CA LYS A 241 -18.49 -6.92 -22.88
C LYS A 241 -17.04 -7.37 -22.92
N TYR A 242 -16.40 -7.11 -24.08
CA TYR A 242 -14.96 -7.23 -24.19
C TYR A 242 -14.34 -5.93 -24.76
N LEU A 243 -13.09 -5.68 -24.41
CA LEU A 243 -12.35 -4.52 -24.87
C LEU A 243 -11.94 -4.67 -26.35
N ILE A 244 -12.19 -3.64 -27.13
CA ILE A 244 -11.72 -3.56 -28.52
C ILE A 244 -10.69 -2.50 -28.77
N GLN A 245 -10.52 -1.56 -27.82
CA GLN A 245 -9.57 -0.46 -27.94
C GLN A 245 -9.19 0.06 -26.55
N TRP A 246 -7.88 0.30 -26.36
CA TRP A 246 -7.34 1.13 -25.28
C TRP A 246 -7.22 2.59 -25.72
N GLY A 247 -6.89 3.48 -24.79
CA GLY A 247 -6.46 4.83 -25.10
C GLY A 247 -5.00 4.89 -25.59
N ASP A 248 -4.45 6.07 -25.60
CA ASP A 248 -3.14 6.40 -26.18
C ASP A 248 -2.04 6.67 -25.14
N MET A 249 -2.38 6.65 -23.84
CA MET A 249 -1.43 6.88 -22.75
C MET A 249 -1.87 6.14 -21.49
N THR A 250 -0.91 5.71 -20.69
CA THR A 250 -1.19 5.09 -19.39
C THR A 250 -1.70 6.14 -18.40
N ASP A 251 -2.96 6.05 -18.03
CA ASP A 251 -3.65 6.99 -17.14
C ASP A 251 -4.51 6.31 -16.08
N HIS A 252 -4.50 4.97 -16.02
CA HIS A 252 -5.38 4.19 -15.16
C HIS A 252 -4.68 2.92 -14.66
N ALA A 253 -5.19 2.37 -13.56
CA ALA A 253 -4.76 1.09 -13.02
C ALA A 253 -5.97 0.18 -12.83
N MET A 254 -5.82 -1.07 -13.26
CA MET A 254 -6.80 -2.14 -13.14
C MET A 254 -6.15 -3.41 -12.59
N THR A 255 -6.94 -4.46 -12.39
CA THR A 255 -6.46 -5.71 -11.79
C THR A 255 -6.90 -6.91 -12.62
N ILE A 256 -5.96 -7.73 -13.09
CA ILE A 256 -6.28 -9.02 -13.68
C ILE A 256 -6.68 -9.96 -12.55
N VAL A 257 -7.91 -10.41 -12.57
CA VAL A 257 -8.49 -11.31 -11.56
C VAL A 257 -8.68 -12.74 -12.07
N GLY A 258 -8.50 -12.96 -13.38
CA GLY A 258 -8.70 -14.27 -13.97
C GLY A 258 -8.40 -14.30 -15.45
N TYR A 259 -8.69 -15.43 -16.05
CA TYR A 259 -8.59 -15.69 -17.48
C TYR A 259 -9.65 -16.69 -17.92
N ASP A 260 -9.96 -16.68 -19.23
CA ASP A 260 -10.82 -17.68 -19.85
C ASP A 260 -10.31 -18.02 -21.26
N ASP A 261 -9.73 -19.20 -21.43
CA ASP A 261 -9.14 -19.70 -22.67
C ASP A 261 -10.21 -20.19 -23.67
N ARG A 262 -11.46 -20.32 -23.26
CA ARG A 262 -12.57 -20.86 -24.04
C ARG A 262 -13.22 -19.84 -24.96
N ILE A 263 -13.01 -18.53 -24.67
CA ILE A 263 -13.69 -17.41 -25.37
C ILE A 263 -13.10 -17.22 -26.77
N GLU A 264 -13.99 -16.96 -27.73
CA GLU A 264 -13.66 -16.67 -29.12
C GLU A 264 -14.12 -15.27 -29.51
N PHE A 265 -13.28 -14.59 -30.28
CA PHE A 265 -13.54 -13.24 -30.80
C PHE A 265 -13.39 -13.22 -32.31
N ASP A 266 -13.95 -12.19 -32.95
CA ASP A 266 -13.67 -11.79 -34.33
C ASP A 266 -12.97 -10.43 -34.27
N LEU A 267 -11.64 -10.46 -34.12
CA LEU A 267 -10.83 -9.25 -33.90
C LEU A 267 -10.44 -8.58 -35.24
N ASN A 268 -10.36 -9.36 -36.31
CA ASN A 268 -10.02 -8.86 -37.65
C ASN A 268 -11.25 -8.39 -38.45
N GLY A 269 -12.48 -8.67 -37.96
CA GLY A 269 -13.74 -8.24 -38.53
C GLY A 269 -14.19 -8.99 -39.79
N ASN A 270 -13.66 -10.23 -40.03
CA ASN A 270 -14.00 -11.04 -41.17
C ASN A 270 -15.29 -11.90 -40.98
N GLY A 271 -15.87 -11.86 -39.78
CA GLY A 271 -17.09 -12.57 -39.43
C GLY A 271 -16.85 -13.95 -38.83
N ILE A 272 -15.61 -14.46 -38.81
CA ILE A 272 -15.20 -15.74 -38.23
C ILE A 272 -14.61 -15.48 -36.84
N CYS A 273 -15.03 -16.24 -35.84
CA CYS A 273 -14.48 -16.11 -34.49
C CYS A 273 -13.45 -17.24 -34.23
N GLY A 274 -12.43 -16.93 -33.42
CA GLY A 274 -11.52 -17.94 -32.88
C GLY A 274 -10.41 -18.38 -33.83
N GLU A 275 -10.04 -17.55 -34.79
CA GLU A 275 -8.96 -17.84 -35.73
C GLU A 275 -7.60 -17.75 -35.03
N ALA A 276 -6.85 -18.86 -35.00
CA ALA A 276 -5.52 -18.91 -34.38
C ALA A 276 -4.52 -17.95 -35.02
N SER A 277 -4.65 -17.73 -36.34
CA SER A 277 -3.81 -16.80 -37.10
C SER A 277 -3.97 -15.33 -36.69
N ALA A 278 -5.10 -14.98 -36.04
CA ALA A 278 -5.43 -13.65 -35.56
C ALA A 278 -5.36 -13.54 -34.01
N ASP A 279 -4.89 -14.58 -33.29
CA ASP A 279 -4.88 -14.67 -31.82
C ASP A 279 -6.25 -14.33 -31.20
N GLU A 280 -7.32 -14.90 -31.79
CA GLU A 280 -8.72 -14.59 -31.46
C GLU A 280 -9.29 -15.48 -30.34
N ARG A 281 -8.43 -16.19 -29.60
CA ARG A 281 -8.85 -17.07 -28.51
C ARG A 281 -8.29 -16.64 -27.18
N GLY A 282 -9.17 -16.70 -26.17
CA GLY A 282 -8.88 -16.44 -24.79
C GLY A 282 -8.77 -14.96 -24.42
N ALA A 283 -9.07 -14.69 -23.17
CA ALA A 283 -9.07 -13.34 -22.60
C ALA A 283 -8.64 -13.35 -21.13
N TRP A 284 -8.10 -12.22 -20.70
CA TRP A 284 -8.01 -11.85 -19.30
C TRP A 284 -9.36 -11.36 -18.80
N ILE A 285 -9.67 -11.64 -17.54
CA ILE A 285 -10.77 -11.01 -16.79
C ILE A 285 -10.15 -9.89 -15.98
N VAL A 286 -10.53 -8.64 -16.32
CA VAL A 286 -9.87 -7.45 -15.76
C VAL A 286 -10.88 -6.63 -14.98
N MET A 287 -10.67 -6.55 -13.66
CA MET A 287 -11.50 -5.80 -12.73
C MET A 287 -11.14 -4.33 -12.71
N ASN A 288 -12.15 -3.47 -12.81
CA ASN A 288 -12.05 -2.03 -12.67
C ASN A 288 -12.58 -1.58 -11.31
N SER A 289 -12.30 -0.33 -10.96
CA SER A 289 -12.79 0.34 -9.74
C SER A 289 -13.84 1.42 -10.03
N TRP A 290 -14.70 1.17 -11.01
CA TRP A 290 -15.79 2.08 -11.41
C TRP A 290 -17.19 1.57 -11.06
N GLY A 291 -17.27 0.71 -10.03
CA GLY A 291 -18.50 0.14 -9.51
C GLY A 291 -18.97 -1.11 -10.25
N ALA A 292 -19.91 -1.82 -9.62
CA ALA A 292 -20.44 -3.08 -10.18
C ALA A 292 -21.33 -2.85 -11.41
N ASP A 293 -21.85 -1.64 -11.60
CA ASP A 293 -22.67 -1.31 -12.78
C ASP A 293 -21.82 -1.09 -14.05
N TRP A 294 -20.48 -1.09 -13.94
CA TRP A 294 -19.59 -0.94 -15.07
C TRP A 294 -19.40 -2.29 -15.78
N GLN A 295 -19.69 -2.33 -17.10
CA GLN A 295 -19.53 -3.47 -17.99
C GLN A 295 -20.10 -4.81 -17.44
N ASN A 296 -19.27 -5.80 -17.14
CA ASN A 296 -19.65 -7.11 -16.63
C ASN A 296 -19.44 -7.16 -15.10
N ASP A 297 -20.34 -6.57 -14.31
CA ASP A 297 -20.24 -6.53 -12.85
C ASP A 297 -18.92 -5.93 -12.33
N GLY A 298 -18.44 -4.87 -12.99
CA GLY A 298 -17.19 -4.17 -12.65
C GLY A 298 -15.97 -4.70 -13.37
N ALA A 299 -16.08 -5.74 -14.20
CA ALA A 299 -14.99 -6.33 -14.96
C ALA A 299 -15.22 -6.22 -16.48
N VAL A 300 -14.20 -6.51 -17.24
CA VAL A 300 -14.26 -6.63 -18.70
C VAL A 300 -13.35 -7.74 -19.18
N TYR A 301 -13.73 -8.43 -20.25
CA TYR A 301 -12.84 -9.35 -20.95
C TYR A 301 -11.87 -8.59 -21.84
N VAL A 302 -10.58 -8.90 -21.73
CA VAL A 302 -9.53 -8.31 -22.56
C VAL A 302 -8.88 -9.43 -23.36
N PRO A 303 -9.12 -9.52 -24.68
CA PRO A 303 -8.49 -10.53 -25.53
C PRO A 303 -6.97 -10.56 -25.34
N TYR A 304 -6.35 -11.72 -25.36
CA TYR A 304 -4.90 -11.82 -25.20
C TYR A 304 -4.12 -11.03 -26.25
N ALA A 305 -4.65 -10.94 -27.46
CA ALA A 305 -4.10 -10.12 -28.53
C ALA A 305 -4.00 -8.62 -28.16
N TYR A 306 -4.81 -8.15 -27.19
CA TYR A 306 -4.85 -6.74 -26.79
C TYR A 306 -4.10 -6.46 -25.48
N ALA A 307 -3.49 -7.48 -24.90
CA ALA A 307 -2.69 -7.39 -23.68
C ALA A 307 -1.18 -7.36 -24.00
N GLY A 308 -0.72 -6.29 -24.62
CA GLY A 308 0.67 -6.13 -25.02
C GLY A 308 1.07 -4.66 -25.21
N PRO A 309 2.34 -4.35 -25.50
CA PRO A 309 2.82 -2.97 -25.59
C PRO A 309 2.28 -2.21 -26.81
N THR A 310 1.82 -2.92 -27.85
CA THR A 310 1.26 -2.30 -29.06
C THR A 310 0.08 -3.11 -29.58
N PHE A 311 -0.95 -2.41 -29.99
CA PHE A 311 -2.03 -3.03 -30.74
C PHE A 311 -1.67 -3.22 -32.22
N SER A 312 -2.38 -4.13 -32.89
CA SER A 312 -2.30 -4.29 -34.33
C SER A 312 -2.61 -3.01 -35.13
N ASN A 313 -3.38 -2.07 -34.54
CA ASN A 313 -3.70 -0.76 -35.12
C ASN A 313 -2.70 0.34 -34.71
N GLY A 314 -1.58 0.01 -34.09
CA GLY A 314 -0.54 0.95 -33.67
C GLY A 314 -0.87 1.79 -32.42
N LYS A 315 -1.98 1.52 -31.74
CA LYS A 315 -2.33 2.24 -30.51
C LYS A 315 -1.66 1.61 -29.31
N PHE A 316 -1.30 2.44 -28.33
CA PHE A 316 -0.65 2.02 -27.10
C PHE A 316 -1.61 1.23 -26.19
N SER A 317 -1.15 0.12 -25.63
CA SER A 317 -1.94 -0.75 -24.76
C SER A 317 -1.70 -0.56 -23.26
N GLY A 318 -0.77 0.31 -22.87
CA GLY A 318 -0.38 0.52 -21.47
C GLY A 318 0.75 -0.39 -21.00
N ASP A 319 0.98 -0.42 -19.67
CA ASP A 319 2.11 -1.14 -19.05
C ASP A 319 1.80 -2.61 -18.77
N TRP A 320 1.16 -3.30 -19.69
CA TRP A 320 0.78 -4.69 -19.51
C TRP A 320 1.96 -5.68 -19.50
N TRP A 321 3.13 -5.24 -19.95
CA TRP A 321 4.29 -6.10 -20.11
C TRP A 321 4.90 -6.60 -18.80
N THR A 322 4.72 -5.88 -17.68
CA THR A 322 5.28 -6.27 -16.37
C THR A 322 4.25 -6.12 -15.24
N PRO A 323 3.25 -7.03 -15.16
CA PRO A 323 2.26 -6.97 -14.09
C PRO A 323 2.91 -7.07 -12.71
N GLU A 324 2.29 -6.42 -11.75
CA GLU A 324 2.75 -6.32 -10.38
C GLU A 324 1.93 -7.23 -9.46
N VAL A 325 2.59 -7.82 -8.48
CA VAL A 325 1.96 -8.55 -7.37
C VAL A 325 2.44 -8.02 -6.03
N TYR A 326 1.60 -8.13 -5.02
CA TYR A 326 1.95 -7.78 -3.67
C TYR A 326 2.29 -9.02 -2.85
N ASN A 327 3.39 -8.95 -2.10
CA ASN A 327 3.79 -9.99 -1.16
C ASN A 327 3.43 -9.54 0.24
N VAL A 328 2.47 -10.20 0.86
CA VAL A 328 2.02 -9.85 2.20
C VAL A 328 2.97 -10.40 3.27
N ARG A 329 3.07 -9.73 4.41
CA ARG A 329 3.80 -10.25 5.57
C ARG A 329 2.96 -11.34 6.23
N LYS A 330 3.48 -12.58 6.15
CA LYS A 330 2.82 -13.76 6.70
C LYS A 330 2.98 -13.81 8.24
N ASN A 331 1.92 -14.17 8.95
CA ASN A 331 1.93 -14.41 10.41
C ASN A 331 2.64 -13.31 11.22
N TYR A 332 2.47 -12.08 10.79
CA TYR A 332 3.18 -10.95 11.39
C TYR A 332 2.38 -10.37 12.56
N ARG A 333 3.08 -10.12 13.65
CA ARG A 333 2.56 -9.39 14.81
C ARG A 333 3.57 -8.34 15.24
N PRO A 334 3.19 -7.06 15.33
CA PRO A 334 4.05 -6.02 15.90
C PRO A 334 4.17 -6.25 17.42
N LEU A 335 5.40 -6.45 17.88
CA LEU A 335 5.72 -6.74 19.27
C LEU A 335 6.37 -5.57 19.98
N ARG A 336 7.08 -4.74 19.23
CA ARG A 336 7.70 -3.50 19.73
C ARG A 336 7.33 -2.36 18.79
N THR A 337 6.73 -1.30 19.32
CA THR A 337 6.26 -0.19 18.52
C THR A 337 6.63 1.15 19.12
N ILE A 338 6.55 2.22 18.36
CA ILE A 338 6.59 3.59 18.85
C ILE A 338 5.26 4.27 18.61
N LYS A 339 4.74 4.95 19.62
CA LYS A 339 3.59 5.85 19.56
C LYS A 339 4.09 7.28 19.61
N ILE A 340 3.56 8.15 18.78
CA ILE A 340 4.01 9.54 18.62
C ILE A 340 2.77 10.42 18.52
N ASN A 341 2.78 11.56 19.23
CA ASN A 341 1.80 12.62 19.05
C ASN A 341 2.54 13.90 18.73
N MET A 342 2.38 14.41 17.51
CA MET A 342 3.06 15.61 17.03
C MET A 342 2.25 16.37 16.00
N ASP A 343 2.55 17.63 15.81
CA ASP A 343 2.18 18.43 14.65
C ASP A 343 3.41 18.81 13.82
N TYR A 344 3.16 19.14 12.56
CA TYR A 344 4.13 19.78 11.67
C TYR A 344 3.41 20.32 10.43
N SER A 345 3.67 21.58 10.09
CA SER A 345 2.89 22.30 9.06
C SER A 345 3.19 21.87 7.61
N HIS A 346 4.33 21.21 7.36
CA HIS A 346 4.79 20.78 6.02
C HIS A 346 5.28 19.34 6.07
N ARG A 347 4.38 18.38 6.29
CA ARG A 347 4.74 16.97 6.56
C ARG A 347 5.65 16.33 5.52
N SER A 348 5.60 16.77 4.26
CA SER A 348 6.47 16.23 3.18
C SER A 348 7.94 16.69 3.30
N GLU A 349 8.26 17.55 4.23
CA GLU A 349 9.64 17.92 4.57
C GLU A 349 10.28 16.96 5.58
N LEU A 350 9.48 16.08 6.20
CA LEU A 350 9.91 15.21 7.28
C LEU A 350 10.53 13.92 6.77
N TYR A 351 11.67 13.55 7.35
CA TYR A 351 12.27 12.22 7.28
C TYR A 351 12.27 11.64 8.69
N LEU A 352 11.43 10.65 8.92
CA LEU A 352 11.28 10.02 10.21
C LEU A 352 12.12 8.76 10.30
N MET A 353 12.78 8.56 11.43
CA MET A 353 13.58 7.38 11.71
C MET A 353 13.38 6.95 13.16
N ALA A 354 13.39 5.65 13.39
CA ALA A 354 13.61 5.11 14.72
C ALA A 354 15.01 4.50 14.78
N GLY A 355 15.61 4.52 15.95
CA GLY A 355 16.92 3.92 16.20
C GLY A 355 16.96 3.15 17.49
N VAL A 356 17.91 2.22 17.61
CA VAL A 356 18.15 1.45 18.83
C VAL A 356 19.63 1.25 19.08
N SER A 357 20.02 1.22 20.33
CA SER A 357 21.38 0.85 20.78
C SER A 357 21.30 -0.01 22.03
N GLN A 358 22.19 -1.01 22.12
CA GLN A 358 22.41 -1.79 23.35
C GLN A 358 23.17 -0.96 24.40
N ASP A 359 24.02 -0.01 23.95
CA ASP A 359 24.63 0.94 24.88
C ASP A 359 23.61 2.02 25.28
N ILE A 360 23.15 1.96 26.52
CA ILE A 360 22.18 2.91 27.08
C ILE A 360 22.73 4.34 27.23
N ASN A 361 24.06 4.52 27.18
CA ASN A 361 24.72 5.81 27.22
C ASN A 361 24.98 6.39 25.81
N ALA A 362 24.68 5.63 24.76
CA ALA A 362 24.89 6.05 23.41
C ALA A 362 24.17 7.37 23.10
N THR A 363 24.82 8.26 22.37
CA THR A 363 24.26 9.52 21.87
C THR A 363 23.69 9.40 20.47
N SER A 364 23.94 8.27 19.80
CA SER A 364 23.42 7.91 18.48
C SER A 364 23.05 6.42 18.45
N PRO A 365 22.11 6.02 17.61
CA PRO A 365 21.69 4.62 17.49
C PRO A 365 22.77 3.75 16.85
N GLN A 366 22.80 2.47 17.23
CA GLN A 366 23.57 1.41 16.60
C GLN A 366 22.89 0.92 15.31
N TYR A 367 21.57 0.82 15.33
CA TYR A 367 20.74 0.45 14.18
C TYR A 367 19.62 1.46 14.01
N THR A 368 19.21 1.70 12.75
CA THR A 368 18.10 2.59 12.41
C THR A 368 17.15 1.97 11.41
N GLN A 369 15.91 2.40 11.47
CA GLN A 369 14.87 2.14 10.49
C GLN A 369 14.25 3.46 10.05
N ALA A 370 14.26 3.73 8.74
CA ALA A 370 13.64 4.91 8.16
C ALA A 370 12.19 4.66 7.77
N PHE A 371 11.35 5.71 7.88
CA PHE A 371 9.94 5.71 7.50
C PHE A 371 9.71 6.80 6.45
N ASP A 372 10.01 6.49 5.21
CA ASP A 372 10.11 7.48 4.11
C ASP A 372 8.78 7.92 3.51
N HIS A 373 7.65 7.46 4.03
CA HIS A 373 6.35 7.69 3.42
C HIS A 373 5.92 9.16 3.42
N PHE A 374 6.30 9.97 4.42
CA PHE A 374 5.92 11.38 4.47
C PHE A 374 6.49 12.21 3.32
N LYS A 375 7.59 11.81 2.71
CA LYS A 375 8.11 12.49 1.52
C LYS A 375 7.12 12.54 0.34
N TYR A 376 6.14 11.62 0.32
CA TYR A 376 5.08 11.55 -0.67
C TYR A 376 3.78 12.23 -0.22
N ALA A 377 3.74 12.76 0.99
CA ALA A 377 2.53 13.22 1.65
C ALA A 377 2.31 14.76 1.53
N GLY A 378 2.82 15.36 0.47
CA GLY A 378 2.59 16.77 0.14
C GLY A 378 1.23 17.01 -0.50
N ASP A 379 1.06 18.14 -1.18
CA ASP A 379 -0.21 18.51 -1.82
C ASP A 379 -0.24 18.04 -3.28
N GLY A 380 -0.97 16.95 -3.52
CA GLY A 380 -1.15 16.38 -4.86
C GLY A 380 0.19 16.10 -5.55
N ASN A 381 0.29 16.45 -6.82
CA ASN A 381 1.53 16.31 -7.59
C ASN A 381 2.67 17.23 -7.12
N TYR A 382 2.41 18.14 -6.22
CA TYR A 382 3.37 19.14 -5.74
C TYR A 382 4.11 18.70 -4.47
N GLY A 383 3.80 17.54 -3.90
CA GLY A 383 4.41 17.08 -2.66
C GLY A 383 5.92 16.91 -2.70
N ASN A 384 6.48 16.80 -3.91
CA ASN A 384 7.91 16.69 -4.13
C ASN A 384 8.58 18.01 -4.56
N THR A 385 7.86 19.13 -4.61
CA THR A 385 8.43 20.42 -4.95
C THR A 385 9.31 20.97 -3.82
N ASP A 386 10.17 21.88 -4.15
CA ASP A 386 11.04 22.57 -3.21
C ASP A 386 10.92 24.08 -3.39
N PRO A 387 10.39 24.82 -2.42
CA PRO A 387 9.88 24.34 -1.11
C PRO A 387 8.61 23.50 -1.25
N ALA A 388 8.40 22.60 -0.29
CA ALA A 388 7.21 21.75 -0.25
C ALA A 388 5.96 22.60 0.07
N PRO A 389 4.78 22.27 -0.51
CA PRO A 389 3.54 22.92 -0.14
C PRO A 389 3.17 22.69 1.34
N ALA A 390 2.50 23.67 1.94
CA ALA A 390 2.02 23.58 3.31
C ALA A 390 0.88 22.57 3.43
N VAL A 391 1.21 21.31 3.74
CA VAL A 391 0.26 20.27 4.10
C VAL A 391 0.63 19.71 5.47
N PRO A 392 -0.15 20.03 6.51
CA PRO A 392 0.18 19.61 7.87
C PRO A 392 -0.01 18.11 8.10
N MET A 393 0.33 17.62 9.30
CA MET A 393 0.30 16.20 9.64
C MET A 393 -1.03 15.53 9.32
N GLN A 394 -2.15 16.15 9.69
CA GLN A 394 -3.48 15.62 9.38
C GLN A 394 -3.96 15.91 7.94
N GLY A 395 -3.19 16.68 7.18
CA GLY A 395 -3.41 16.87 5.76
C GLY A 395 -4.51 17.86 5.41
N ARG A 396 -4.97 17.74 4.16
CA ARG A 396 -6.12 18.47 3.63
C ARG A 396 -7.32 17.53 3.61
N TRP A 397 -8.33 17.86 4.34
CA TRP A 397 -9.55 17.06 4.41
C TRP A 397 -10.50 17.40 3.26
N VAL A 398 -11.59 16.66 3.21
CA VAL A 398 -12.62 16.79 2.18
C VAL A 398 -13.27 18.15 2.16
N ASP A 399 -13.34 18.83 3.30
CA ASP A 399 -13.80 20.21 3.41
C ASP A 399 -12.85 21.22 2.73
N GLY A 400 -11.72 20.75 2.20
CA GLY A 400 -10.68 21.57 1.57
C GLY A 400 -9.81 22.34 2.54
N LYS A 401 -9.99 22.19 3.86
CA LYS A 401 -9.19 22.87 4.88
C LYS A 401 -7.95 22.08 5.23
N LEU A 402 -6.92 22.78 5.65
CA LEU A 402 -5.71 22.21 6.23
C LEU A 402 -5.95 21.97 7.73
N HIS A 403 -5.59 20.79 8.21
CA HIS A 403 -5.76 20.38 9.60
C HIS A 403 -4.40 20.34 10.30
N ASN A 404 -4.14 21.37 11.12
CA ASN A 404 -2.90 21.57 11.87
C ASN A 404 -2.93 20.97 13.28
N GLU A 405 -3.98 20.26 13.64
CA GLU A 405 -4.08 19.59 14.93
C GLU A 405 -3.01 18.53 15.06
N PRO A 406 -2.49 18.27 16.27
CA PRO A 406 -1.56 17.16 16.49
C PRO A 406 -2.15 15.83 16.03
N MET A 407 -1.33 15.01 15.40
CA MET A 407 -1.68 13.67 14.96
C MET A 407 -1.00 12.64 15.86
N GLU A 408 -1.79 11.71 16.40
CA GLU A 408 -1.26 10.53 17.07
C GLU A 408 -1.16 9.37 16.08
N PHE A 409 0.03 8.81 15.96
CA PHE A 409 0.35 7.72 15.04
C PHE A 409 1.48 6.86 15.61
N GLY A 410 1.87 5.82 14.89
CA GLY A 410 2.97 4.97 15.32
C GLY A 410 3.56 4.11 14.23
N TYR A 411 4.69 3.47 14.59
CA TYR A 411 5.42 2.57 13.72
C TYR A 411 5.81 1.30 14.46
N ASP A 412 5.91 0.22 13.69
CA ASP A 412 6.42 -1.04 14.14
C ASP A 412 7.95 -1.02 14.16
N LEU A 413 8.52 -1.36 15.30
CA LEU A 413 9.95 -1.44 15.56
C LEU A 413 10.42 -2.87 15.86
N THR A 414 9.57 -3.87 15.70
CA THR A 414 9.86 -5.27 16.07
C THR A 414 11.15 -5.75 15.41
N ASP A 415 11.28 -5.47 14.11
CA ASP A 415 12.46 -5.90 13.35
C ASP A 415 13.75 -5.12 13.71
N LEU A 416 13.62 -3.93 14.30
CA LEU A 416 14.76 -3.04 14.55
C LEU A 416 15.73 -3.61 15.60
N SER A 417 15.20 -4.29 16.61
CA SER A 417 15.97 -4.81 17.75
C SER A 417 16.36 -6.29 17.64
N ASP A 418 16.03 -6.98 16.57
CA ASP A 418 16.24 -8.43 16.46
C ASP A 418 17.70 -8.91 16.52
N ASN A 419 18.67 -8.03 16.29
CA ASN A 419 20.08 -8.37 16.40
C ASN A 419 20.69 -7.97 17.76
N LEU A 420 19.87 -7.52 18.69
CA LEU A 420 20.27 -7.15 20.03
C LEU A 420 19.79 -8.17 21.03
N ASP A 421 20.45 -8.26 22.21
CA ASP A 421 20.04 -9.15 23.27
C ASP A 421 18.77 -8.58 23.94
N PRO A 422 17.63 -9.24 23.84
CA PRO A 422 16.39 -8.76 24.44
C PRO A 422 16.40 -8.77 25.98
N ASN A 423 17.36 -9.44 26.61
CA ASN A 423 17.50 -9.47 28.07
C ASN A 423 18.27 -8.27 28.61
N GLU A 424 18.96 -7.55 27.75
CA GLU A 424 19.69 -6.34 28.09
C GLU A 424 18.82 -5.09 27.83
N SER A 425 19.06 -4.04 28.62
CA SER A 425 18.41 -2.75 28.39
C SER A 425 18.81 -2.17 27.05
N MET A 426 17.87 -1.52 26.39
CA MET A 426 18.07 -0.88 25.09
C MET A 426 17.67 0.59 25.14
N LYS A 427 18.43 1.44 24.47
CA LYS A 427 18.07 2.82 24.27
C LYS A 427 17.44 2.99 22.88
N TYR A 428 16.19 3.42 22.85
CA TYR A 428 15.46 3.75 21.62
C TYR A 428 15.56 5.23 21.33
N PHE A 429 15.62 5.55 20.06
CA PHE A 429 15.68 6.91 19.55
C PHE A 429 14.53 7.14 18.58
N PHE A 430 13.93 8.32 18.64
CA PHE A 430 13.10 8.83 17.56
C PHE A 430 13.80 10.05 16.97
N ILE A 431 13.99 10.03 15.67
CA ILE A 431 14.80 10.99 14.94
C ILE A 431 13.94 11.60 13.83
N ILE A 432 13.84 12.90 13.83
CA ILE A 432 13.25 13.66 12.73
C ILE A 432 14.37 14.45 12.09
N GLU A 433 14.55 14.29 10.80
CA GLU A 433 15.39 15.16 9.98
C GLU A 433 14.49 15.87 8.96
N THR A 434 14.70 17.16 8.76
CA THR A 434 13.92 17.95 7.81
C THR A 434 14.71 18.20 6.53
N LYS A 435 14.02 18.54 5.44
CA LYS A 435 14.71 19.02 4.22
C LYS A 435 15.56 20.25 4.52
N LYS A 436 16.66 20.48 3.77
CA LYS A 436 17.48 21.67 3.90
C LYS A 436 16.71 22.96 3.60
N SER A 437 15.74 22.88 2.70
CA SER A 437 14.81 23.96 2.34
C SER A 437 13.59 24.05 3.24
N ALA A 438 13.52 23.24 4.31
CA ALA A 438 12.35 23.18 5.17
C ALA A 438 12.02 24.53 5.81
N ILE A 439 10.76 24.92 5.69
CA ILE A 439 10.17 26.14 6.26
C ILE A 439 9.06 25.82 7.25
N GLY A 440 8.70 24.55 7.38
CA GLY A 440 7.68 24.07 8.30
C GLY A 440 8.07 24.26 9.76
N ASN A 441 7.08 24.17 10.61
CA ASN A 441 7.25 24.19 12.06
C ASN A 441 6.29 23.19 12.71
N GLY A 442 6.63 22.72 13.90
CA GLY A 442 5.82 21.81 14.67
C GLY A 442 6.52 21.35 15.94
N ARG A 443 5.85 20.47 16.68
CA ARG A 443 6.31 19.96 17.97
C ARG A 443 5.93 18.51 18.16
N ILE A 444 6.79 17.77 18.89
CA ILE A 444 6.48 16.46 19.46
C ILE A 444 5.95 16.72 20.87
N TYR A 445 4.69 16.37 21.10
CA TYR A 445 4.03 16.54 22.40
C TYR A 445 4.20 15.33 23.31
N ASN A 446 4.08 14.14 22.73
CA ASN A 446 4.25 12.86 23.43
C ASN A 446 4.88 11.83 22.50
N ALA A 447 5.68 10.94 23.06
CA ALA A 447 6.14 9.75 22.40
C ALA A 447 6.38 8.65 23.45
N SER A 448 6.16 7.39 23.07
CA SER A 448 6.39 6.22 23.91
C SER A 448 6.81 5.02 23.10
N ILE A 449 7.66 4.16 23.67
CA ILE A 449 7.83 2.79 23.18
C ILE A 449 6.81 1.90 23.88
N LEU A 450 6.13 1.03 23.12
CA LEU A 450 5.22 0.01 23.65
C LEU A 450 5.80 -1.38 23.39
N ASP A 451 5.77 -2.22 24.44
CA ASP A 451 6.26 -3.59 24.41
C ASP A 451 5.10 -4.57 24.61
N TYR A 452 4.68 -5.20 23.53
CA TYR A 452 3.60 -6.19 23.49
C TYR A 452 4.07 -7.63 23.75
N GLU A 453 5.34 -7.85 23.94
CA GLU A 453 5.87 -9.14 24.36
C GLU A 453 5.78 -9.33 25.88
N GLN A 454 5.95 -8.24 26.63
CA GLN A 454 5.87 -8.24 28.08
C GLN A 454 4.44 -8.07 28.58
N ASP A 455 3.62 -7.32 27.87
CA ASP A 455 2.22 -7.06 28.20
C ASP A 455 1.38 -7.02 26.92
N ALA A 456 0.29 -7.76 26.87
CA ALA A 456 -0.61 -7.81 25.71
C ALA A 456 -1.27 -6.47 25.38
N GLU A 457 -1.44 -5.60 26.39
CA GLU A 457 -1.96 -4.24 26.22
C GLU A 457 -0.86 -3.23 25.83
N GLY A 458 0.39 -3.67 25.82
CA GLY A 458 1.55 -2.85 25.49
C GLY A 458 2.11 -2.11 26.71
N LEU A 459 3.16 -2.68 27.33
CA LEU A 459 3.88 -1.98 28.40
C LEU A 459 4.54 -0.73 27.86
N GLU A 460 4.15 0.43 28.40
CA GLU A 460 4.52 1.74 27.85
C GLU A 460 5.74 2.35 28.53
N PHE A 461 6.71 2.81 27.73
CA PHE A 461 7.92 3.52 28.15
C PHE A 461 7.94 4.91 27.52
N PRO A 462 7.52 5.96 28.25
CA PRO A 462 7.43 7.31 27.72
C PRO A 462 8.81 7.96 27.52
N PHE A 463 8.97 8.73 26.46
CA PHE A 463 10.09 9.62 26.30
C PHE A 463 9.96 10.82 27.25
N ALA A 464 11.07 11.30 27.78
CA ALA A 464 11.07 12.48 28.66
C ALA A 464 10.85 13.75 27.86
N ILE A 465 9.58 14.10 27.64
CA ILE A 465 9.15 15.29 26.93
C ILE A 465 8.50 16.26 27.92
N GLY A 466 9.00 17.50 28.00
CA GLY A 466 8.41 18.51 28.86
C GLY A 466 7.01 18.94 28.40
N LYS A 467 6.27 19.62 29.27
CA LYS A 467 4.89 20.06 29.01
C LYS A 467 4.70 20.92 27.74
N ASP A 468 5.76 21.62 27.32
CA ASP A 468 5.72 22.47 26.15
C ASP A 468 6.09 21.72 24.85
N GLY A 469 6.35 20.40 24.95
CA GLY A 469 6.80 19.59 23.84
C GLY A 469 8.24 19.86 23.42
N VAL A 470 8.71 19.11 22.40
CA VAL A 470 10.01 19.29 21.76
C VAL A 470 9.80 19.91 20.38
N THR A 471 10.42 21.06 20.13
CA THR A 471 10.35 21.72 18.82
C THR A 471 11.04 20.86 17.78
N VAL A 472 10.42 20.69 16.61
CA VAL A 472 11.03 20.04 15.46
C VAL A 472 11.95 21.06 14.78
N GLU A 473 13.24 20.76 14.75
CA GLU A 473 14.24 21.57 14.09
C GLU A 473 14.08 21.50 12.56
N ASN A 474 14.21 22.63 11.88
CA ASN A 474 14.07 22.70 10.43
C ASN A 474 15.41 22.97 9.70
N GLN A 475 15.35 23.25 8.39
CA GLN A 475 16.51 23.61 7.54
C GLN A 475 17.62 22.55 7.52
N GLY A 476 17.26 21.27 7.48
CA GLY A 476 18.18 20.14 7.42
C GLY A 476 18.73 19.73 8.79
N ASN A 477 18.21 20.30 9.86
CA ASN A 477 18.59 19.93 11.21
C ASN A 477 17.83 18.69 11.69
N ARG A 478 18.31 18.14 12.80
CA ARG A 478 17.77 16.94 13.44
C ARG A 478 17.21 17.23 14.79
N THR A 479 16.03 16.67 15.03
CA THR A 479 15.43 16.57 16.36
C THR A 479 15.58 15.12 16.80
N ILE A 480 16.21 14.86 17.94
CA ILE A 480 16.46 13.52 18.46
C ILE A 480 15.93 13.47 19.89
N ILE A 481 15.03 12.53 20.15
CA ILE A 481 14.59 12.15 21.48
C ILE A 481 14.94 10.69 21.75
N SER A 482 15.15 10.32 23.00
CA SER A 482 15.50 8.94 23.35
C SER A 482 14.91 8.50 24.67
N VAL A 483 14.72 7.16 24.82
CA VAL A 483 14.24 6.51 26.04
C VAL A 483 14.97 5.20 26.24
N VAL A 484 15.24 4.84 27.49
CA VAL A 484 15.78 3.52 27.85
C VAL A 484 14.63 2.59 28.19
N VAL A 485 14.58 1.46 27.52
CA VAL A 485 13.65 0.36 27.79
C VAL A 485 14.43 -0.75 28.49
N PRO A 486 14.01 -1.19 29.68
CA PRO A 486 14.66 -2.29 30.39
C PRO A 486 14.63 -3.60 29.59
N GLY A 487 15.67 -4.41 29.75
CA GLY A 487 15.72 -5.76 29.19
C GLY A 487 14.69 -6.70 29.82
N ARG A 488 14.36 -7.79 29.13
CA ARG A 488 13.46 -8.81 29.63
C ARG A 488 14.09 -9.48 30.86
N GLY A 489 13.30 -9.63 31.92
CA GLY A 489 13.77 -10.23 33.21
C GLY A 489 14.45 -9.25 34.15
N VAL A 490 14.74 -8.03 33.74
CA VAL A 490 15.04 -6.95 34.67
C VAL A 490 13.69 -6.46 35.23
N LYS A 491 13.36 -6.80 36.48
CA LYS A 491 12.18 -6.21 37.13
C LYS A 491 12.30 -4.70 37.01
N SER A 492 11.34 -4.08 36.35
CA SER A 492 11.24 -2.61 36.36
C SER A 492 11.30 -2.17 37.79
N PRO A 493 12.16 -1.23 38.17
CA PRO A 493 12.16 -0.70 39.52
C PRO A 493 10.78 -0.07 39.72
N SER A 494 9.98 -0.72 40.54
CA SER A 494 8.58 -0.38 40.82
C SER A 494 8.39 0.97 41.52
N ASN A 495 9.31 1.90 41.47
CA ASN A 495 9.17 3.23 42.01
C ASN A 495 10.26 4.16 41.43
N VAL A 496 10.15 4.50 40.16
CA VAL A 496 10.92 5.62 39.60
C VAL A 496 9.97 6.78 39.33
N THR A 497 9.97 7.75 40.20
CA THR A 497 9.30 9.04 39.99
C THR A 497 10.28 10.02 39.33
N ILE A 498 9.87 10.68 38.29
CA ILE A 498 10.64 11.79 37.70
C ILE A 498 10.13 13.06 38.38
N ASP A 499 10.93 13.64 39.25
CA ASP A 499 10.69 14.96 39.80
C ASP A 499 11.72 15.94 39.20
N ASN A 500 11.22 17.00 38.52
CA ASN A 500 12.01 18.06 37.91
C ASN A 500 13.17 17.59 37.00
N GLY A 501 12.93 16.54 36.20
CA GLY A 501 13.95 16.03 35.25
C GLY A 501 15.09 15.22 35.89
N LYS A 502 15.00 14.87 37.15
CA LYS A 502 15.95 13.98 37.83
C LYS A 502 15.29 12.66 38.26
N LEU A 503 15.99 11.58 38.00
CA LEU A 503 15.62 10.24 38.48
C LEU A 503 15.73 10.22 40.04
N VAL A 504 14.61 10.06 40.72
CA VAL A 504 14.60 9.87 42.17
C VAL A 504 14.27 8.41 42.46
N ARG A 505 15.22 7.67 43.02
CA ARG A 505 14.97 6.35 43.64
C ARG A 505 14.33 6.53 44.99
N SER A 506 13.12 6.00 45.20
CA SER A 506 12.59 5.82 46.54
C SER A 506 13.30 4.62 47.18
N GLU A 507 14.16 4.86 48.15
CA GLU A 507 14.64 3.81 49.02
C GLU A 507 13.46 3.34 49.93
N GLU A 508 13.09 2.07 49.82
CA GLU A 508 12.24 1.47 50.85
C GLU A 508 13.00 1.50 52.16
N ARG A 509 12.53 2.32 53.09
CA ARG A 509 12.92 2.17 54.49
C ARG A 509 12.28 0.88 55.02
N ARG A 510 13.14 -0.03 55.45
CA ARG A 510 12.78 -1.18 56.29
C ARG A 510 12.23 -0.73 57.64
#